data_af579a7f7f9dab19f8a8b7e69d2a0cb4
#
_entry.id   af579a7f7f9dab19f8a8b7e69d2a0cb4
#
_cell.length_a   1.000
_cell.length_b   1.000
_cell.length_c   1.000
_cell.angle_alpha   90.00
_cell.angle_beta   90.00
_cell.angle_gamma   90.00
#
_symmetry.space_group_name_H-M   'P 1'
#
loop_
_entity.id
_entity.type
_entity.pdbx_description
1 polymer ?
#
loop_
_entity_poly.entity_id
_entity_poly.type
_entity_poly.pdbx_seq_one_letter_code
_entity_poly.pdbx_strand_id
1 'polypeptide(L)'
;EANVTARTGGLSIPFSASLVSILEMPKVDKDSLKRMVPIEARKYIPLPVTEVTLDWFVIPHEEEGESAFDQVEAPKPSHAKMQEILLVAIHNDILRDYQKIAESTGLNVNFYEIEIFSATRSAMGHGAAPVLVVDLGAATTKMYIIERGVVRQTHLLTFGGQHMTDTLAHSLTW
;
A
#
# COMPACT_ATOMS: atom_id res chain seq x y z
N GLU A 1 28.74 -16.55 -4.06
CA GLU A 1 27.96 -15.77 -5.04
C GLU A 1 26.80 -16.62 -5.54
N ALA A 2 25.57 -16.08 -5.46
CA ALA A 2 24.40 -16.75 -5.99
C ALA A 2 24.42 -16.62 -7.52
N ASN A 3 24.55 -17.71 -8.26
CA ASN A 3 24.49 -17.73 -9.72
C ASN A 3 23.07 -17.38 -10.22
N VAL A 4 22.67 -16.11 -10.09
CA VAL A 4 21.38 -15.62 -10.55
C VAL A 4 21.43 -15.45 -12.08
N THR A 5 20.69 -16.28 -12.79
CA THR A 5 20.56 -16.23 -14.26
C THR A 5 19.26 -15.56 -14.72
N ALA A 6 18.31 -15.32 -13.80
CA ALA A 6 17.06 -14.68 -14.12
C ALA A 6 17.28 -13.22 -14.59
N ARG A 7 16.60 -12.86 -15.68
CA ARG A 7 16.62 -11.50 -16.27
C ARG A 7 15.28 -10.80 -16.16
N THR A 8 14.31 -11.45 -15.54
CA THR A 8 12.98 -10.90 -15.28
C THR A 8 12.74 -10.82 -13.78
N GLY A 9 12.04 -9.78 -13.32
CA GLY A 9 11.74 -9.60 -11.91
C GLY A 9 10.76 -8.49 -11.63
N GLY A 10 10.45 -8.30 -10.36
CA GLY A 10 9.75 -7.13 -9.85
C GLY A 10 10.71 -6.19 -9.14
N LEU A 11 10.38 -4.91 -9.09
CA LEU A 11 11.10 -3.91 -8.29
C LEU A 11 10.22 -3.38 -7.17
N SER A 12 10.78 -3.34 -5.98
CA SER A 12 10.14 -2.80 -4.79
C SER A 12 10.41 -1.30 -4.69
N ILE A 13 9.34 -0.51 -4.60
CA ILE A 13 9.39 0.95 -4.42
C ILE A 13 9.35 1.26 -2.93
N PRO A 14 10.19 2.16 -2.41
CA PRO A 14 10.17 2.54 -1.01
C PRO A 14 8.81 3.13 -0.60
N PHE A 15 8.34 2.77 0.58
CA PHE A 15 7.09 3.32 1.12
C PHE A 15 7.15 4.84 1.29
N SER A 16 8.32 5.39 1.64
CA SER A 16 8.54 6.83 1.77
C SER A 16 8.32 7.63 0.47
N ALA A 17 8.35 6.96 -0.68
CA ALA A 17 8.12 7.54 -2.02
C ALA A 17 6.69 7.29 -2.55
N SER A 18 5.80 6.82 -1.69
CA SER A 18 4.46 6.41 -2.06
C SER A 18 3.42 6.84 -1.03
N LEU A 19 2.17 6.84 -1.44
CA LEU A 19 1.01 7.01 -0.57
C LEU A 19 0.13 5.78 -0.69
N VAL A 20 -0.32 5.28 0.45
CA VAL A 20 -1.32 4.21 0.54
C VAL A 20 -2.44 4.71 1.43
N SER A 21 -3.67 4.65 0.94
CA SER A 21 -4.85 5.11 1.66
C SER A 21 -6.06 4.24 1.34
N ILE A 22 -7.01 4.17 2.27
CA ILE A 22 -8.30 3.55 2.03
C ILE A 22 -9.32 4.66 1.80
N LEU A 23 -10.05 4.55 0.69
CA LEU A 23 -11.15 5.43 0.33
C LEU A 23 -12.48 4.70 0.52
N GLU A 24 -13.47 5.39 1.06
CA GLU A 24 -14.85 4.93 1.06
C GLU A 24 -15.59 5.56 -0.12
N MET A 25 -16.15 4.74 -0.99
CA MET A 25 -16.86 5.19 -2.19
C MET A 25 -18.17 4.44 -2.35
N PRO A 26 -19.19 5.04 -3.01
CA PRO A 26 -20.40 4.32 -3.36
C PRO A 26 -20.09 3.08 -4.20
N LYS A 27 -20.82 1.98 -3.96
CA LYS A 27 -20.70 0.76 -4.77
C LYS A 27 -21.28 1.04 -6.16
N VAL A 28 -20.40 1.18 -7.15
CA VAL A 28 -20.72 1.44 -8.55
C VAL A 28 -19.98 0.46 -9.46
N ASP A 29 -20.30 0.46 -10.73
CA ASP A 29 -19.62 -0.36 -11.73
C ASP A 29 -18.16 0.05 -11.92
N LYS A 30 -17.34 -0.86 -12.49
CA LYS A 30 -15.90 -0.68 -12.65
C LYS A 30 -15.53 0.54 -13.51
N ASP A 31 -16.34 0.87 -14.52
CA ASP A 31 -16.05 1.99 -15.41
C ASP A 31 -16.37 3.33 -14.75
N SER A 32 -17.39 3.37 -13.91
CA SER A 32 -17.65 4.52 -13.04
C SER A 32 -16.54 4.72 -12.02
N LEU A 33 -16.02 3.62 -11.39
CA LEU A 33 -14.88 3.71 -10.48
C LEU A 33 -13.64 4.28 -11.16
N LYS A 34 -13.30 3.85 -12.37
CA LYS A 34 -12.15 4.39 -13.12
C LYS A 34 -12.19 5.91 -13.30
N ARG A 35 -13.40 6.48 -13.39
CA ARG A 35 -13.59 7.93 -13.50
C ARG A 35 -13.60 8.63 -12.14
N MET A 36 -14.18 8.00 -11.15
CA MET A 36 -14.39 8.60 -9.82
C MET A 36 -13.14 8.55 -8.95
N VAL A 37 -12.41 7.42 -8.95
CA VAL A 37 -11.23 7.24 -8.09
C VAL A 37 -10.17 8.34 -8.28
N PRO A 38 -9.77 8.73 -9.51
CA PRO A 38 -8.79 9.80 -9.68
C PRO A 38 -9.28 11.18 -9.18
N ILE A 39 -10.59 11.41 -9.19
CA ILE A 39 -11.18 12.66 -8.68
C ILE A 39 -11.14 12.65 -7.16
N GLU A 40 -11.57 11.55 -6.54
CA GLU A 40 -11.60 11.39 -5.08
C GLU A 40 -10.18 11.40 -4.50
N ALA A 41 -9.24 10.74 -5.18
CA ALA A 41 -7.83 10.67 -4.79
C ALA A 41 -7.19 12.04 -4.54
N ARG A 42 -7.64 13.08 -5.22
CA ARG A 42 -7.13 14.46 -5.03
C ARG A 42 -7.29 14.99 -3.61
N LYS A 43 -8.22 14.45 -2.84
CA LYS A 43 -8.42 14.86 -1.44
C LYS A 43 -7.34 14.30 -0.50
N TYR A 44 -6.68 13.22 -0.91
CA TYR A 44 -5.73 12.47 -0.09
C TYR A 44 -4.29 12.67 -0.54
N ILE A 45 -4.08 13.05 -1.80
CA ILE A 45 -2.76 13.22 -2.40
C ILE A 45 -2.37 14.69 -2.31
N PRO A 46 -1.30 15.05 -1.58
CA PRO A 46 -0.85 16.44 -1.43
C PRO A 46 -0.12 16.98 -2.66
N LEU A 47 -0.18 16.27 -3.79
CA LEU A 47 0.50 16.57 -5.05
C LEU A 47 -0.50 16.59 -6.21
N PRO A 48 -0.19 17.30 -7.31
CA PRO A 48 -0.98 17.19 -8.53
C PRO A 48 -1.07 15.74 -9.02
N VAL A 49 -2.26 15.29 -9.40
CA VAL A 49 -2.48 13.91 -9.90
C VAL A 49 -1.64 13.61 -11.14
N THR A 50 -1.22 14.65 -11.87
CA THR A 50 -0.32 14.55 -13.04
C THR A 50 1.12 14.18 -12.68
N GLU A 51 1.52 14.35 -11.41
CA GLU A 51 2.86 14.06 -10.91
C GLU A 51 2.98 12.68 -10.26
N VAL A 52 1.86 11.96 -10.18
CA VAL A 52 1.80 10.63 -9.58
C VAL A 52 1.19 9.61 -10.52
N THR A 53 1.63 8.38 -10.41
CA THR A 53 0.96 7.21 -11.00
C THR A 53 0.05 6.60 -9.95
N LEU A 54 -1.23 6.44 -10.30
CA LEU A 54 -2.26 5.89 -9.42
C LEU A 54 -2.56 4.44 -9.80
N ASP A 55 -2.72 3.62 -8.79
CA ASP A 55 -3.35 2.30 -8.90
C ASP A 55 -4.33 2.11 -7.75
N TRP A 56 -5.32 1.25 -7.92
CA TRP A 56 -6.33 1.00 -6.90
C TRP A 56 -7.00 -0.35 -7.08
N PHE A 57 -7.49 -0.90 -5.98
CA PHE A 57 -8.36 -2.07 -6.03
C PHE A 57 -9.49 -1.99 -4.98
N VAL A 58 -10.60 -2.62 -5.29
CA VAL A 58 -11.74 -2.73 -4.37
C VAL A 58 -11.40 -3.79 -3.32
N ILE A 59 -11.49 -3.43 -2.04
CA ILE A 59 -11.31 -4.36 -0.94
C ILE A 59 -12.57 -5.24 -0.87
N PRO A 60 -12.45 -6.57 -1.00
CA PRO A 60 -13.58 -7.46 -0.85
C PRO A 60 -14.14 -7.38 0.57
N HIS A 61 -15.38 -7.00 0.72
CA HIS A 61 -16.13 -7.25 1.95
C HIS A 61 -16.76 -8.64 1.84
N GLU A 62 -16.52 -9.50 2.82
CA GLU A 62 -17.40 -10.64 3.03
C GLU A 62 -18.78 -10.06 3.38
N GLU A 63 -19.76 -10.26 2.54
CA GLU A 63 -21.14 -9.99 2.92
C GLU A 63 -21.38 -10.89 4.13
N GLU A 64 -21.50 -10.29 5.32
CA GLU A 64 -21.97 -11.00 6.51
C GLU A 64 -23.27 -11.66 6.05
N GLY A 65 -23.28 -12.99 6.03
CA GLY A 65 -24.41 -13.74 5.52
C GLY A 65 -25.67 -13.21 6.20
N GLU A 66 -26.59 -12.70 5.39
CA GLU A 66 -27.92 -12.31 5.87
C GLU A 66 -28.44 -13.51 6.65
N SER A 67 -28.44 -13.40 7.99
CA SER A 67 -29.03 -14.41 8.82
C SER A 67 -30.50 -14.46 8.44
N ALA A 68 -30.98 -15.62 8.04
CA ALA A 68 -32.35 -15.84 7.56
C ALA A 68 -33.43 -15.45 8.59
N PHE A 69 -33.07 -14.81 9.68
CA PHE A 69 -33.96 -14.40 10.77
C PHE A 69 -34.28 -12.90 10.83
N ASP A 70 -33.65 -12.04 10.01
CA ASP A 70 -33.89 -10.58 10.05
C ASP A 70 -34.91 -10.09 9.00
N GLN A 71 -35.91 -10.91 8.65
CA GLN A 71 -36.95 -10.54 7.67
C GLN A 71 -38.10 -9.73 8.23
N VAL A 72 -37.95 -8.94 9.27
CA VAL A 72 -39.00 -7.98 9.71
C VAL A 72 -38.35 -6.64 10.08
N GLU A 73 -37.89 -5.89 9.11
CA GLU A 73 -37.71 -4.45 9.29
C GLU A 73 -38.21 -3.66 8.07
N ALA A 74 -38.90 -2.53 8.40
CA ALA A 74 -39.43 -1.57 7.44
C ALA A 74 -38.32 -1.09 6.46
N PRO A 75 -38.65 -0.68 5.22
CA PRO A 75 -37.67 -0.21 4.25
C PRO A 75 -36.90 0.97 4.81
N LYS A 76 -35.67 0.72 5.27
CA LYS A 76 -34.69 1.79 5.57
C LYS A 76 -34.38 2.51 4.27
N PRO A 77 -34.25 3.85 4.26
CA PRO A 77 -33.85 4.58 3.07
C PRO A 77 -32.55 3.97 2.56
N SER A 78 -32.48 3.65 1.26
CA SER A 78 -31.33 3.01 0.63
C SER A 78 -30.14 3.97 0.72
N HIS A 79 -29.37 3.89 1.81
CA HIS A 79 -28.03 4.41 1.79
C HIS A 79 -27.27 3.60 0.73
N ALA A 80 -26.74 4.28 -0.28
CA ALA A 80 -25.94 3.62 -1.31
C ALA A 80 -24.90 2.74 -0.59
N LYS A 81 -24.89 1.42 -0.87
CA LYS A 81 -23.90 0.52 -0.26
C LYS A 81 -22.52 1.10 -0.53
N MET A 82 -21.74 1.34 0.51
CA MET A 82 -20.37 1.84 0.40
C MET A 82 -19.42 0.66 0.16
N GLN A 83 -18.32 0.93 -0.49
CA GLN A 83 -17.21 -0.01 -0.68
C GLN A 83 -15.89 0.67 -0.35
N GLU A 84 -14.96 -0.11 0.17
CA GLU A 84 -13.62 0.36 0.44
C GLU A 84 -12.72 0.11 -0.77
N ILE A 85 -11.88 1.09 -1.06
CA ILE A 85 -10.91 1.04 -2.14
C ILE A 85 -9.53 1.33 -1.56
N LEU A 86 -8.60 0.41 -1.74
CA LEU A 86 -7.20 0.69 -1.46
C LEU A 86 -6.65 1.50 -2.63
N LEU A 87 -6.27 2.73 -2.34
CA LEU A 87 -5.59 3.64 -3.26
C LEU A 87 -4.10 3.61 -3.02
N VAL A 88 -3.35 3.54 -4.11
CA VAL A 88 -1.89 3.61 -4.14
C VAL A 88 -1.47 4.72 -5.08
N ALA A 89 -0.55 5.57 -4.64
CA ALA A 89 0.05 6.61 -5.48
C ALA A 89 1.58 6.57 -5.34
N ILE A 90 2.28 6.62 -6.47
CA ILE A 90 3.75 6.66 -6.52
C ILE A 90 4.15 7.90 -7.32
N HIS A 91 5.14 8.64 -6.82
CA HIS A 91 5.69 9.81 -7.51
C HIS A 91 6.31 9.40 -8.85
N ASN A 92 5.95 10.09 -9.94
CA ASN A 92 6.41 9.74 -11.30
C ASN A 92 7.94 9.80 -11.44
N ASP A 93 8.60 10.73 -10.74
CA ASP A 93 10.06 10.85 -10.78
C ASP A 93 10.74 9.61 -10.21
N ILE A 94 10.24 9.12 -9.07
CA ILE A 94 10.74 7.90 -8.45
C ILE A 94 10.56 6.71 -9.37
N LEU A 95 9.38 6.57 -9.97
CA LEU A 95 9.10 5.49 -10.89
C LEU A 95 10.05 5.53 -12.11
N ARG A 96 10.31 6.73 -12.66
CA ARG A 96 11.27 6.91 -13.76
C ARG A 96 12.71 6.55 -13.36
N ASP A 97 13.13 6.86 -12.15
CA ASP A 97 14.48 6.52 -11.68
C ASP A 97 14.63 5.01 -11.52
N TYR A 98 13.62 4.32 -11.00
CA TYR A 98 13.61 2.85 -10.94
C TYR A 98 13.59 2.21 -12.34
N GLN A 99 12.90 2.81 -13.30
CA GLN A 99 12.94 2.37 -14.71
C GLN A 99 14.35 2.49 -15.31
N LYS A 100 15.03 3.62 -15.09
CA LYS A 100 16.43 3.79 -15.52
C LYS A 100 17.38 2.77 -14.89
N ILE A 101 17.19 2.45 -13.61
CA ILE A 101 17.97 1.39 -12.95
C ILE A 101 17.73 0.05 -13.63
N ALA A 102 16.48 -0.30 -13.89
CA ALA A 102 16.14 -1.54 -14.59
C ALA A 102 16.78 -1.61 -15.98
N GLU A 103 16.69 -0.55 -16.77
CA GLU A 103 17.30 -0.44 -18.08
C GLU A 103 18.84 -0.59 -18.02
N SER A 104 19.49 0.12 -17.08
CA SER A 104 20.94 0.09 -16.93
C SER A 104 21.50 -1.28 -16.52
N THR A 105 20.70 -2.07 -15.82
CA THR A 105 21.08 -3.43 -15.38
C THR A 105 20.65 -4.53 -16.36
N GLY A 106 19.91 -4.19 -17.41
CA GLY A 106 19.35 -5.14 -18.36
C GLY A 106 18.29 -6.07 -17.75
N LEU A 107 17.67 -5.63 -16.64
CA LEU A 107 16.58 -6.35 -15.98
C LEU A 107 15.26 -6.03 -16.68
N ASN A 108 14.55 -7.05 -17.13
CA ASN A 108 13.19 -6.90 -17.61
C ASN A 108 12.23 -6.89 -16.42
N VAL A 109 11.74 -5.68 -16.04
CA VAL A 109 10.86 -5.51 -14.89
C VAL A 109 9.41 -5.73 -15.31
N ASN A 110 8.79 -6.75 -14.74
CA ASN A 110 7.41 -7.13 -15.04
C ASN A 110 6.40 -6.31 -14.23
N PHE A 111 6.78 -5.86 -13.03
CA PHE A 111 5.91 -5.05 -12.16
C PHE A 111 6.74 -4.24 -11.16
N TYR A 112 6.12 -3.15 -10.70
CA TYR A 112 6.60 -2.34 -9.58
C TYR A 112 5.58 -2.47 -8.45
N GLU A 113 6.05 -2.59 -7.22
CA GLU A 113 5.16 -2.61 -6.06
C GLU A 113 5.76 -1.84 -4.89
N ILE A 114 4.93 -1.32 -3.99
CA ILE A 114 5.41 -0.71 -2.76
C ILE A 114 5.89 -1.80 -1.80
N GLU A 115 7.05 -1.60 -1.17
CA GLU A 115 7.74 -2.58 -0.31
C GLU A 115 6.86 -3.19 0.79
N ILE A 116 5.89 -2.44 1.33
CA ILE A 116 5.00 -2.95 2.38
C ILE A 116 4.10 -4.10 1.89
N PHE A 117 3.78 -4.17 0.59
CA PHE A 117 2.97 -5.27 0.06
C PHE A 117 3.79 -6.56 -0.09
N SER A 118 5.05 -6.46 -0.54
CA SER A 118 5.94 -7.63 -0.58
C SER A 118 6.27 -8.13 0.83
N ALA A 119 6.54 -7.21 1.77
CA ALA A 119 6.76 -7.54 3.17
C ALA A 119 5.53 -8.20 3.80
N THR A 120 4.33 -7.69 3.50
CA THR A 120 3.06 -8.31 3.93
C THR A 120 2.97 -9.76 3.46
N ARG A 121 3.20 -10.04 2.17
CA ARG A 121 3.12 -11.41 1.64
C ARG A 121 4.16 -12.35 2.24
N SER A 122 5.35 -11.85 2.59
CA SER A 122 6.42 -12.68 3.16
C SER A 122 6.26 -12.93 4.64
N ALA A 123 5.67 -11.98 5.39
CA ALA A 123 5.55 -12.06 6.85
C ALA A 123 4.22 -12.66 7.33
N MET A 124 3.19 -12.60 6.49
CA MET A 124 1.84 -13.02 6.88
C MET A 124 1.55 -14.47 6.50
N GLY A 125 1.08 -15.25 7.50
CA GLY A 125 0.37 -16.50 7.25
C GLY A 125 -1.08 -16.26 6.82
N HIS A 126 -1.85 -17.33 6.65
CA HIS A 126 -3.25 -17.30 6.20
C HIS A 126 -4.24 -16.97 7.34
N GLY A 127 -3.87 -16.08 8.27
CA GLY A 127 -4.71 -15.72 9.41
C GLY A 127 -5.66 -14.56 9.10
N ALA A 128 -6.84 -14.54 9.73
CA ALA A 128 -7.82 -13.45 9.63
C ALA A 128 -7.61 -12.35 10.68
N ALA A 129 -6.82 -12.62 11.73
CA ALA A 129 -6.59 -11.68 12.82
C ALA A 129 -5.76 -10.48 12.35
N PRO A 130 -6.07 -9.24 12.82
CA PRO A 130 -5.24 -8.08 12.55
C PRO A 130 -3.81 -8.26 13.07
N VAL A 131 -2.82 -7.87 12.27
CA VAL A 131 -1.39 -7.97 12.60
C VAL A 131 -0.75 -6.59 12.46
N LEU A 132 -0.05 -6.15 13.49
CA LEU A 132 0.85 -4.99 13.41
C LEU A 132 2.23 -5.47 12.95
N VAL A 133 2.70 -4.93 11.86
CA VAL A 133 4.08 -5.11 11.39
C VAL A 133 4.89 -3.86 11.72
N VAL A 134 6.05 -4.06 12.31
CA VAL A 134 7.05 -3.01 12.57
C VAL A 134 8.31 -3.36 11.78
N ASP A 135 8.59 -2.60 10.74
CA ASP A 135 9.77 -2.74 9.90
C ASP A 135 10.79 -1.66 10.29
N LEU A 136 11.79 -2.04 11.06
CA LEU A 136 12.86 -1.16 11.51
C LEU A 136 13.99 -1.15 10.47
N GLY A 137 13.93 -0.18 9.56
CA GLY A 137 14.96 0.04 8.56
C GLY A 137 16.14 0.89 9.07
N ALA A 138 17.10 1.18 8.22
CA ALA A 138 18.27 2.01 8.57
C ALA A 138 17.88 3.47 8.82
N ALA A 139 17.15 4.09 7.92
CA ALA A 139 16.78 5.51 7.98
C ALA A 139 15.36 5.75 8.53
N THR A 140 14.45 4.80 8.33
CA THR A 140 13.03 4.94 8.66
C THR A 140 12.50 3.67 9.33
N THR A 141 11.49 3.84 10.19
CA THR A 141 10.69 2.74 10.72
C THR A 141 9.29 2.82 10.14
N LYS A 142 8.82 1.74 9.54
CA LYS A 142 7.48 1.62 8.98
C LYS A 142 6.62 0.79 9.92
N MET A 143 5.45 1.29 10.23
CA MET A 143 4.46 0.57 11.02
C MET A 143 3.19 0.48 10.20
N TYR A 144 2.64 -0.72 10.08
CA TYR A 144 1.40 -0.90 9.35
C TYR A 144 0.56 -2.04 9.91
N ILE A 145 -0.75 -1.83 9.89
CA ILE A 145 -1.74 -2.80 10.34
C ILE A 145 -2.29 -3.51 9.12
N ILE A 146 -2.24 -4.82 9.17
CA ILE A 146 -2.77 -5.69 8.13
C ILE A 146 -3.95 -6.46 8.72
N GLU A 147 -5.06 -6.47 8.01
CA GLU A 147 -6.23 -7.26 8.33
C GLU A 147 -6.69 -8.00 7.09
N ARG A 148 -6.85 -9.33 7.18
CA ARG A 148 -7.27 -10.19 6.06
C ARG A 148 -6.43 -9.98 4.79
N GLY A 149 -5.12 -9.77 4.95
CA GLY A 149 -4.19 -9.55 3.84
C GLY A 149 -4.22 -8.14 3.22
N VAL A 150 -5.03 -7.23 3.77
CA VAL A 150 -5.13 -5.84 3.32
C VAL A 150 -4.45 -4.92 4.32
N VAL A 151 -3.61 -4.01 3.83
CA VAL A 151 -3.00 -2.95 4.64
C VAL A 151 -4.08 -1.92 4.95
N ARG A 152 -4.44 -1.81 6.24
CA ARG A 152 -5.50 -0.92 6.73
C ARG A 152 -5.00 0.46 7.14
N GLN A 153 -3.87 0.48 7.83
CA GLN A 153 -3.24 1.72 8.29
C GLN A 153 -1.74 1.63 8.12
N THR A 154 -1.13 2.78 7.87
CA THR A 154 0.31 2.90 7.72
C THR A 154 0.81 4.11 8.49
N HIS A 155 2.02 4.00 9.05
CA HIS A 155 2.72 5.10 9.68
C HIS A 155 4.21 5.00 9.38
N LEU A 156 4.81 6.12 9.00
CA LEU A 156 6.23 6.24 8.70
C LEU A 156 6.89 7.13 9.76
N LEU A 157 7.87 6.58 10.45
CA LEU A 157 8.75 7.33 11.34
C LEU A 157 10.06 7.60 10.59
N THR A 158 10.50 8.85 10.58
CA THR A 158 11.81 9.27 10.04
C THR A 158 12.95 8.98 11.03
N PHE A 159 12.90 7.82 11.65
CA PHE A 159 13.84 7.32 12.64
C PHE A 159 14.08 5.84 12.40
N GLY A 160 15.34 5.41 12.41
CA GLY A 160 15.71 4.02 12.15
C GLY A 160 17.02 3.64 12.84
N GLY A 161 17.54 2.47 12.48
CA GLY A 161 18.75 1.89 13.08
C GLY A 161 19.99 2.78 12.97
N GLN A 162 20.10 3.61 11.93
CA GLN A 162 21.21 4.56 11.78
C GLN A 162 21.21 5.59 12.93
N HIS A 163 20.06 6.13 13.28
CA HIS A 163 19.94 7.06 14.42
C HIS A 163 20.37 6.43 15.74
N MET A 164 20.04 5.13 15.93
CA MET A 164 20.49 4.40 17.12
C MET A 164 22.01 4.25 17.13
N THR A 165 22.61 3.91 15.98
CA THR A 165 24.05 3.78 15.82
C THR A 165 24.76 5.11 16.08
N ASP A 166 24.27 6.19 15.49
CA ASP A 166 24.85 7.53 15.64
C ASP A 166 24.76 8.02 17.10
N THR A 167 23.60 7.78 17.74
CA THR A 167 23.41 8.13 19.16
C THR A 167 24.38 7.36 20.05
N LEU A 168 24.56 6.08 19.79
CA LEU A 168 25.50 5.23 20.53
C LEU A 168 26.95 5.70 20.30
N ALA A 169 27.34 5.94 19.05
CA ALA A 169 28.68 6.42 18.71
C ALA A 169 28.98 7.76 19.40
N HIS A 170 28.05 8.70 19.37
CA HIS A 170 28.19 9.97 20.09
C HIS A 170 28.32 9.80 21.61
N SER A 171 27.51 8.90 22.21
CA SER A 171 27.57 8.67 23.65
C SER A 171 28.86 7.99 24.11
N LEU A 172 29.51 7.24 23.22
CA LEU A 172 30.79 6.57 23.47
C LEU A 172 32.01 7.38 22.98
N THR A 173 31.80 8.58 22.44
CA THR A 173 32.87 9.45 21.86
C THR A 173 33.67 8.77 20.75
N TRP A 174 32.99 7.99 19.90
CA TRP A 174 33.56 7.30 18.75
C TRP A 174 33.36 8.10 17.45
#